data_81c2571919463aa572ee1fc13168eb66
#
_entry.id   81c2571919463aa572ee1fc13168eb66
#
_cell.length_a   1.000
_cell.length_b   1.000
_cell.length_c   1.000
_cell.angle_alpha   90.00
_cell.angle_beta   90.00
_cell.angle_gamma   90.00
#
_symmetry.space_group_name_H-M   'P 1'
#
loop_
_entity.id
_entity.type
_entity.pdbx_description
1 polymer ?
#
loop_
_entity_poly.entity_id
_entity_poly.type
_entity_poly.pdbx_seq_one_letter_code
_entity_poly.pdbx_strand_id
1 'polypeptide(L)'
;MTTKANDPRYLGVLRWTLYVTATWSFAWTVYRAFLNVEIENNEGWNAYFADAAMGKMPLYPSTDQLITNNYPPLSFYIVGLVGRFIGDPMLAGRLLSLVAVVAIATAIALSVRRLGGSGVAGKISAAFFVATMSRFFMPYVGMNEPQLLSEAIMAFGFLWFLIARSNDRGYIGAILVMALAGFVKHNIIAMPLTAFLWLGLHRRREAVKCFCVAVIGIMTGIAICYALFGWNFFFNILTPRHYSLKRAVHIFGELEWVSVGLVICLYNAWVRRRDVNVQLCSWLIAIALGSYFLQKSGAGVDINAQFDLVIAVAIGLGLAFTQISLWPITCRLASEQAQAILLLAVCVRLLASKQLQPVRLIFDSSFRSEIAMRERAMTDSIERVRRIPGDVTCGRDMLVSYRAGKPFVVDVFNAKERILAGALPKDAIAARVAAGTLTIVEVDPRARWPE
;
A
#
# COMPACT_ATOMS: atom_id res chain seq x y z
N MET A 1 -42.35 15.27 -0.50
CA MET A 1 -42.01 14.56 -1.77
C MET A 1 -41.01 15.41 -2.52
N THR A 2 -39.72 15.12 -2.37
CA THR A 2 -38.67 15.77 -3.15
C THR A 2 -38.62 15.10 -4.50
N THR A 3 -39.05 15.81 -5.55
CA THR A 3 -38.83 15.40 -6.93
C THR A 3 -37.36 15.10 -7.12
N LYS A 4 -36.99 13.85 -7.41
CA LYS A 4 -35.68 13.50 -7.90
C LYS A 4 -35.44 14.31 -9.17
N ALA A 5 -34.71 15.42 -9.07
CA ALA A 5 -34.19 16.10 -10.24
C ALA A 5 -33.37 15.03 -11.00
N ASN A 6 -33.74 14.73 -12.24
CA ASN A 6 -33.00 13.82 -13.09
C ASN A 6 -31.60 14.41 -13.26
N ASP A 7 -30.59 13.70 -12.76
CA ASP A 7 -29.19 14.07 -13.01
C ASP A 7 -28.96 14.31 -14.52
N PRO A 8 -28.28 15.40 -14.91
CA PRO A 8 -27.98 15.64 -16.30
C PRO A 8 -27.21 14.47 -16.93
N ARG A 9 -27.56 14.07 -18.13
CA ARG A 9 -26.94 12.92 -18.83
C ARG A 9 -25.41 12.97 -18.86
N TYR A 10 -24.82 14.16 -19.06
CA TYR A 10 -23.36 14.33 -19.09
C TYR A 10 -22.68 13.96 -17.76
N LEU A 11 -23.31 14.28 -16.64
CA LEU A 11 -22.78 13.92 -15.31
C LEU A 11 -22.83 12.40 -15.08
N GLY A 12 -23.92 11.77 -15.55
CA GLY A 12 -24.03 10.30 -15.57
C GLY A 12 -22.92 9.66 -16.40
N VAL A 13 -22.65 10.17 -17.59
CA VAL A 13 -21.57 9.68 -18.47
C VAL A 13 -20.21 9.77 -17.79
N LEU A 14 -19.85 10.90 -17.18
CA LEU A 14 -18.57 11.06 -16.49
C LEU A 14 -18.41 10.12 -15.30
N ARG A 15 -19.48 9.90 -14.51
CA ARG A 15 -19.47 8.92 -13.42
C ARG A 15 -19.23 7.51 -13.95
N TRP A 16 -19.94 7.12 -15.02
CA TRP A 16 -19.74 5.83 -15.65
C TRP A 16 -18.33 5.67 -16.22
N THR A 17 -17.77 6.71 -16.86
CA THR A 17 -16.38 6.71 -17.32
C THR A 17 -15.41 6.40 -16.18
N LEU A 18 -15.60 7.06 -15.02
CA LEU A 18 -14.77 6.80 -13.83
C LEU A 18 -14.92 5.35 -13.33
N TYR A 19 -16.17 4.86 -13.20
CA TYR A 19 -16.44 3.51 -12.72
C TYR A 19 -15.89 2.43 -13.66
N VAL A 20 -16.09 2.60 -14.96
CA VAL A 20 -15.55 1.70 -15.99
C VAL A 20 -14.03 1.71 -15.95
N THR A 21 -13.41 2.91 -15.87
CA THR A 21 -11.95 3.02 -15.76
C THR A 21 -11.41 2.29 -14.52
N ALA A 22 -12.06 2.47 -13.36
CA ALA A 22 -11.68 1.80 -12.13
C ALA A 22 -11.78 0.27 -12.24
N THR A 23 -12.96 -0.21 -12.66
CA THR A 23 -13.23 -1.66 -12.78
C THR A 23 -12.32 -2.32 -13.81
N TRP A 24 -12.13 -1.67 -14.97
CA TRP A 24 -11.33 -2.21 -16.06
C TRP A 24 -9.84 -2.28 -15.70
N SER A 25 -9.32 -1.23 -15.06
CA SER A 25 -7.93 -1.23 -14.61
C SER A 25 -7.70 -2.25 -13.47
N PHE A 26 -8.66 -2.37 -12.56
CA PHE A 26 -8.58 -3.36 -11.48
C PHE A 26 -8.70 -4.80 -12.00
N ALA A 27 -9.53 -5.05 -13.01
CA ALA A 27 -9.65 -6.39 -13.62
C ALA A 27 -8.30 -6.89 -14.17
N TRP A 28 -7.47 -6.02 -14.72
CA TRP A 28 -6.10 -6.36 -15.12
C TRP A 28 -5.24 -6.80 -13.93
N THR A 29 -5.27 -6.07 -12.82
CA THR A 29 -4.49 -6.42 -11.63
C THR A 29 -4.96 -7.75 -11.02
N VAL A 30 -6.27 -8.04 -11.07
CA VAL A 30 -6.83 -9.33 -10.69
C VAL A 30 -6.29 -10.44 -11.60
N TYR A 31 -6.38 -10.29 -12.93
CA TYR A 31 -5.86 -11.28 -13.87
C TYR A 31 -4.36 -11.54 -13.65
N ARG A 32 -3.57 -10.47 -13.51
CA ARG A 32 -2.13 -10.55 -13.31
C ARG A 32 -1.75 -11.29 -12.03
N ALA A 33 -2.55 -11.19 -10.96
CA ALA A 33 -2.28 -11.86 -9.70
C ALA A 33 -2.24 -13.40 -9.81
N PHE A 34 -2.83 -13.97 -10.85
CA PHE A 34 -2.82 -15.41 -11.10
C PHE A 34 -1.73 -15.86 -12.07
N LEU A 35 -0.98 -14.94 -12.69
CA LEU A 35 0.12 -15.30 -13.59
C LEU A 35 1.31 -15.85 -12.80
N ASN A 36 1.97 -16.86 -13.36
CA ASN A 36 3.22 -17.39 -12.81
C ASN A 36 4.42 -16.54 -13.28
N VAL A 37 4.40 -15.27 -12.88
CA VAL A 37 5.46 -14.30 -13.17
C VAL A 37 5.71 -13.48 -11.92
N GLU A 38 6.96 -13.11 -11.62
CA GLU A 38 7.27 -12.20 -10.51
C GLU A 38 6.76 -10.81 -10.87
N ILE A 39 5.89 -10.25 -10.01
CA ILE A 39 5.32 -8.90 -10.21
C ILE A 39 6.33 -7.86 -9.76
N GLU A 40 6.99 -8.12 -8.64
CA GLU A 40 8.00 -7.25 -8.04
C GLU A 40 8.89 -8.10 -7.13
N ASN A 41 10.15 -7.70 -7.00
CA ASN A 41 11.22 -8.48 -6.35
C ASN A 41 10.99 -8.79 -4.86
N ASN A 42 10.07 -8.08 -4.17
CA ASN A 42 9.74 -8.37 -2.77
C ASN A 42 8.77 -9.55 -2.59
N GLU A 43 8.13 -10.07 -3.65
CA GLU A 43 7.16 -11.17 -3.51
C GLU A 43 7.79 -12.45 -2.94
N GLY A 44 8.97 -12.82 -3.45
CA GLY A 44 9.70 -13.97 -2.95
C GLY A 44 10.15 -13.79 -1.50
N TRP A 45 10.61 -12.60 -1.14
CA TRP A 45 10.97 -12.25 0.22
C TRP A 45 9.78 -12.41 1.19
N ASN A 46 8.63 -11.87 0.85
CA ASN A 46 7.41 -12.00 1.66
C ASN A 46 6.92 -13.45 1.75
N ALA A 47 7.07 -14.25 0.69
CA ALA A 47 6.70 -15.66 0.69
C ALA A 47 7.60 -16.49 1.65
N TYR A 48 8.92 -16.26 1.62
CA TYR A 48 9.84 -16.90 2.58
C TYR A 48 9.47 -16.59 4.04
N PHE A 49 9.18 -15.34 4.37
CA PHE A 49 8.82 -14.98 5.74
C PHE A 49 7.39 -15.40 6.14
N ALA A 50 6.47 -15.55 5.19
CA ALA A 50 5.19 -16.20 5.47
C ALA A 50 5.39 -17.67 5.83
N ASP A 51 6.28 -18.39 5.14
CA ASP A 51 6.68 -19.75 5.49
C ASP A 51 7.44 -19.80 6.83
N ALA A 52 8.28 -18.83 7.12
CA ALA A 52 8.97 -18.70 8.42
C ALA A 52 7.97 -18.55 9.57
N ALA A 53 6.94 -17.72 9.41
CA ALA A 53 5.87 -17.58 10.41
C ALA A 53 5.11 -18.90 10.63
N MET A 54 5.14 -19.83 9.66
CA MET A 54 4.54 -21.16 9.75
C MET A 54 5.53 -22.22 10.26
N GLY A 55 6.73 -21.83 10.70
CA GLY A 55 7.71 -22.68 11.36
C GLY A 55 8.75 -23.32 10.44
N LYS A 56 8.84 -22.93 9.16
CA LYS A 56 9.85 -23.48 8.24
C LYS A 56 11.27 -22.96 8.50
N MET A 57 11.41 -21.78 9.08
CA MET A 57 12.67 -21.13 9.45
C MET A 57 12.41 -20.07 10.54
N PRO A 58 13.43 -19.54 11.22
CA PRO A 58 13.24 -18.42 12.16
C PRO A 58 12.64 -17.20 11.45
N LEU A 59 11.57 -16.62 12.03
CA LEU A 59 10.93 -15.42 11.46
C LEU A 59 11.84 -14.19 11.56
N TYR A 60 12.64 -14.12 12.61
CA TYR A 60 13.67 -13.08 12.80
C TYR A 60 15.04 -13.76 12.88
N PRO A 61 15.82 -13.72 11.78
CA PRO A 61 17.13 -14.35 11.72
C PRO A 61 18.12 -13.73 12.70
N SER A 62 19.14 -14.50 13.05
CA SER A 62 20.26 -14.01 13.87
C SER A 62 21.10 -12.97 13.09
N THR A 63 21.86 -12.16 13.85
CA THR A 63 22.60 -11.01 13.30
C THR A 63 23.80 -11.37 12.44
N ASP A 64 24.29 -12.60 12.51
CA ASP A 64 25.37 -13.15 11.68
C ASP A 64 24.88 -13.59 10.28
N GLN A 65 23.58 -13.79 10.10
CA GLN A 65 23.01 -14.20 8.83
C GLN A 65 22.92 -13.02 7.84
N LEU A 66 22.96 -13.34 6.55
CA LEU A 66 22.83 -12.37 5.46
C LEU A 66 21.38 -12.07 5.07
N ILE A 67 20.42 -12.47 5.89
CA ILE A 67 19.00 -12.24 5.74
C ILE A 67 18.47 -11.37 6.87
N THR A 68 17.43 -10.58 6.61
CA THR A 68 16.86 -9.67 7.59
C THR A 68 15.35 -9.56 7.39
N ASN A 69 14.59 -9.62 8.49
CA ASN A 69 13.15 -9.33 8.49
C ASN A 69 12.88 -8.00 9.20
N ASN A 70 12.77 -6.94 8.45
CA ASN A 70 12.51 -5.60 8.99
C ASN A 70 11.03 -5.21 9.03
N TYR A 71 10.12 -6.19 8.91
CA TYR A 71 8.67 -5.96 9.05
C TYR A 71 8.14 -6.61 10.34
N PRO A 72 7.06 -6.04 10.91
CA PRO A 72 6.36 -6.64 12.05
C PRO A 72 5.76 -8.01 11.69
N PRO A 73 5.50 -8.88 12.69
CA PRO A 73 5.21 -10.28 12.42
C PRO A 73 3.82 -10.57 11.87
N LEU A 74 2.83 -9.70 12.14
CA LEU A 74 1.42 -10.05 11.94
C LEU A 74 1.07 -10.29 10.47
N SER A 75 1.68 -9.57 9.53
CA SER A 75 1.48 -9.79 8.09
C SER A 75 1.84 -11.21 7.67
N PHE A 76 2.98 -11.71 8.15
CA PHE A 76 3.49 -13.03 7.78
C PHE A 76 2.63 -14.16 8.35
N TYR A 77 2.11 -13.98 9.59
CA TYR A 77 1.14 -14.93 10.15
C TYR A 77 -0.17 -14.95 9.36
N ILE A 78 -0.71 -13.78 8.98
CA ILE A 78 -1.95 -13.70 8.19
C ILE A 78 -1.73 -14.37 6.82
N VAL A 79 -0.68 -13.98 6.08
CA VAL A 79 -0.38 -14.54 4.76
C VAL A 79 -0.06 -16.03 4.86
N GLY A 80 0.74 -16.45 5.85
CA GLY A 80 1.10 -17.83 6.05
C GLY A 80 -0.10 -18.74 6.39
N LEU A 81 -1.01 -18.27 7.26
CA LEU A 81 -2.24 -19.01 7.59
C LEU A 81 -3.14 -19.15 6.36
N VAL A 82 -3.40 -18.05 5.63
CA VAL A 82 -4.19 -18.11 4.40
C VAL A 82 -3.49 -18.98 3.36
N GLY A 83 -2.15 -18.89 3.27
CA GLY A 83 -1.33 -19.73 2.39
C GLY A 83 -1.43 -21.21 2.67
N ARG A 84 -1.58 -21.62 3.94
CA ARG A 84 -1.83 -23.02 4.30
C ARG A 84 -3.17 -23.54 3.77
N PHE A 85 -4.21 -22.68 3.76
CA PHE A 85 -5.52 -23.05 3.21
C PHE A 85 -5.53 -23.12 1.68
N ILE A 86 -4.80 -22.21 1.02
CA ILE A 86 -4.75 -22.12 -0.45
C ILE A 86 -3.70 -23.09 -1.02
N GLY A 87 -2.69 -23.47 -0.23
CA GLY A 87 -1.54 -24.27 -0.65
C GLY A 87 -0.38 -23.44 -1.21
N ASP A 88 -0.50 -22.08 -1.23
CA ASP A 88 0.49 -21.17 -1.81
C ASP A 88 0.52 -19.82 -1.07
N PRO A 89 1.53 -19.53 -0.25
CA PRO A 89 1.65 -18.25 0.46
C PRO A 89 1.82 -17.05 -0.48
N MET A 90 2.44 -17.22 -1.63
CA MET A 90 2.60 -16.15 -2.61
C MET A 90 1.25 -15.74 -3.20
N LEU A 91 0.43 -16.72 -3.62
CA LEU A 91 -0.91 -16.46 -4.11
C LEU A 91 -1.81 -15.88 -3.00
N ALA A 92 -1.68 -16.39 -1.77
CA ALA A 92 -2.40 -15.86 -0.61
C ALA A 92 -2.13 -14.37 -0.39
N GLY A 93 -0.87 -13.93 -0.42
CA GLY A 93 -0.51 -12.53 -0.31
C GLY A 93 -1.08 -11.67 -1.44
N ARG A 94 -1.04 -12.15 -2.68
CA ARG A 94 -1.65 -11.49 -3.85
C ARG A 94 -3.16 -11.30 -3.68
N LEU A 95 -3.88 -12.34 -3.25
CA LEU A 95 -5.32 -12.26 -3.02
C LEU A 95 -5.67 -11.33 -1.87
N LEU A 96 -4.92 -11.38 -0.76
CA LEU A 96 -5.10 -10.46 0.36
C LEU A 96 -4.88 -9.01 -0.06
N SER A 97 -3.91 -8.72 -0.93
CA SER A 97 -3.67 -7.40 -1.51
C SER A 97 -4.89 -6.92 -2.33
N LEU A 98 -5.47 -7.76 -3.17
CA LEU A 98 -6.67 -7.44 -3.95
C LEU A 98 -7.89 -7.17 -3.06
N VAL A 99 -8.12 -8.01 -2.06
CA VAL A 99 -9.18 -7.82 -1.06
C VAL A 99 -8.97 -6.53 -0.29
N ALA A 100 -7.74 -6.21 0.07
CA ALA A 100 -7.39 -4.97 0.77
C ALA A 100 -7.76 -3.73 -0.05
N VAL A 101 -7.52 -3.70 -1.37
CA VAL A 101 -7.93 -2.58 -2.24
C VAL A 101 -9.44 -2.35 -2.18
N VAL A 102 -10.24 -3.42 -2.26
CA VAL A 102 -11.71 -3.33 -2.17
C VAL A 102 -12.14 -2.87 -0.77
N ALA A 103 -11.49 -3.37 0.27
CA ALA A 103 -11.73 -2.99 1.65
C ALA A 103 -11.44 -1.50 1.90
N ILE A 104 -10.29 -0.99 1.41
CA ILE A 104 -9.93 0.44 1.50
C ILE A 104 -10.94 1.29 0.74
N ALA A 105 -11.30 0.92 -0.49
CA ALA A 105 -12.30 1.63 -1.29
C ALA A 105 -13.64 1.74 -0.56
N THR A 106 -14.06 0.66 0.12
CA THR A 106 -15.26 0.63 0.96
C THR A 106 -15.12 1.58 2.16
N ALA A 107 -14.00 1.52 2.88
CA ALA A 107 -13.72 2.39 4.01
C ALA A 107 -13.72 3.88 3.59
N ILE A 108 -13.13 4.21 2.44
CA ILE A 108 -13.16 5.56 1.85
C ILE A 108 -14.60 6.01 1.59
N ALA A 109 -15.40 5.19 0.90
CA ALA A 109 -16.79 5.54 0.58
C ALA A 109 -17.62 5.82 1.84
N LEU A 110 -17.45 4.99 2.87
CA LEU A 110 -18.13 5.15 4.16
C LEU A 110 -17.60 6.36 4.94
N SER A 111 -16.28 6.62 4.91
CA SER A 111 -15.67 7.78 5.55
C SER A 111 -16.19 9.10 4.96
N VAL A 112 -16.29 9.19 3.63
CA VAL A 112 -16.89 10.35 2.95
C VAL A 112 -18.32 10.61 3.45
N ARG A 113 -19.12 9.54 3.57
CA ARG A 113 -20.50 9.68 4.10
C ARG A 113 -20.53 10.14 5.57
N ARG A 114 -19.61 9.66 6.40
CA ARG A 114 -19.49 10.09 7.81
C ARG A 114 -19.02 11.53 7.95
N LEU A 115 -18.31 12.04 6.97
CA LEU A 115 -17.88 13.45 6.88
C LEU A 115 -18.93 14.38 6.24
N GLY A 116 -20.14 13.88 5.97
CA GLY A 116 -21.23 14.67 5.41
C GLY A 116 -21.32 14.66 3.88
N GLY A 117 -20.51 13.79 3.22
CA GLY A 117 -20.61 13.58 1.79
C GLY A 117 -21.82 12.72 1.39
N SER A 118 -22.28 12.88 0.14
CA SER A 118 -23.36 12.07 -0.40
C SER A 118 -22.91 10.63 -0.68
N GLY A 119 -23.86 9.69 -0.81
CA GLY A 119 -23.55 8.33 -1.22
C GLY A 119 -22.91 8.25 -2.61
N VAL A 120 -23.24 9.17 -3.51
CA VAL A 120 -22.62 9.31 -4.84
C VAL A 120 -21.16 9.77 -4.70
N ALA A 121 -20.90 10.78 -3.87
CA ALA A 121 -19.55 11.26 -3.59
C ALA A 121 -18.66 10.15 -3.02
N GLY A 122 -19.19 9.33 -2.09
CA GLY A 122 -18.47 8.18 -1.57
C GLY A 122 -18.09 7.15 -2.67
N LYS A 123 -19.02 6.85 -3.59
CA LYS A 123 -18.74 5.94 -4.73
C LYS A 123 -17.69 6.52 -5.68
N ILE A 124 -17.75 7.83 -5.96
CA ILE A 124 -16.76 8.53 -6.78
C ILE A 124 -15.37 8.45 -6.14
N SER A 125 -15.27 8.69 -4.83
CA SER A 125 -14.02 8.59 -4.09
C SER A 125 -13.42 7.18 -4.10
N ALA A 126 -14.25 6.18 -3.88
CA ALA A 126 -13.85 4.77 -3.97
C ALA A 126 -13.35 4.42 -5.37
N ALA A 127 -14.08 4.81 -6.41
CA ALA A 127 -13.68 4.57 -7.80
C ALA A 127 -12.40 5.33 -8.17
N PHE A 128 -12.24 6.58 -7.72
CA PHE A 128 -11.00 7.34 -7.89
C PHE A 128 -9.82 6.61 -7.24
N PHE A 129 -9.97 6.14 -6.00
CA PHE A 129 -8.94 5.37 -5.31
C PHE A 129 -8.56 4.12 -6.10
N VAL A 130 -9.55 3.28 -6.47
CA VAL A 130 -9.30 2.03 -7.20
C VAL A 130 -8.62 2.30 -8.55
N ALA A 131 -9.11 3.32 -9.30
CA ALA A 131 -8.51 3.70 -10.57
C ALA A 131 -7.08 4.20 -10.41
N THR A 132 -6.82 5.05 -9.41
CA THR A 132 -5.48 5.59 -9.13
C THR A 132 -4.51 4.47 -8.76
N MET A 133 -4.90 3.58 -7.83
CA MET A 133 -4.09 2.43 -7.44
C MET A 133 -3.80 1.50 -8.61
N SER A 134 -4.82 1.12 -9.37
CA SER A 134 -4.66 0.16 -10.47
C SER A 134 -3.96 0.74 -11.71
N ARG A 135 -3.83 2.06 -11.84
CA ARG A 135 -3.16 2.69 -12.99
C ARG A 135 -1.77 3.22 -12.66
N PHE A 136 -1.58 3.86 -11.53
CA PHE A 136 -0.31 4.51 -11.18
C PHE A 136 0.52 3.70 -10.17
N PHE A 137 -0.15 2.90 -9.34
CA PHE A 137 0.49 2.03 -8.35
C PHE A 137 0.28 0.54 -8.69
N MET A 138 0.09 0.26 -9.97
CA MET A 138 -0.23 -1.07 -10.47
C MET A 138 0.69 -2.17 -9.94
N PRO A 139 2.02 -2.01 -9.82
CA PRO A 139 2.90 -3.07 -9.30
C PRO A 139 2.45 -3.58 -7.93
N TYR A 140 1.94 -2.72 -7.06
CA TYR A 140 1.53 -3.06 -5.70
C TYR A 140 0.14 -3.68 -5.58
N VAL A 141 -0.75 -3.49 -6.57
CA VAL A 141 -2.11 -4.03 -6.53
C VAL A 141 -2.10 -5.49 -6.97
N GLY A 142 -2.40 -6.41 -6.07
CA GLY A 142 -2.33 -7.84 -6.34
C GLY A 142 -0.90 -8.40 -6.28
N MET A 143 -0.01 -7.75 -5.55
CA MET A 143 1.34 -8.20 -5.21
C MET A 143 1.34 -8.77 -3.78
N ASN A 144 2.18 -9.76 -3.51
CA ASN A 144 2.41 -10.27 -2.15
C ASN A 144 3.28 -9.29 -1.35
N GLU A 145 2.61 -8.24 -0.83
CA GLU A 145 3.25 -7.19 -0.02
C GLU A 145 2.25 -6.67 1.03
N PRO A 146 2.66 -6.49 2.31
CA PRO A 146 1.72 -6.23 3.41
C PRO A 146 1.16 -4.81 3.48
N GLN A 147 1.63 -3.85 2.68
CA GLN A 147 1.23 -2.45 2.78
C GLN A 147 -0.29 -2.26 2.64
N LEU A 148 -0.89 -2.81 1.58
CA LEU A 148 -2.32 -2.66 1.33
C LEU A 148 -3.16 -3.35 2.41
N LEU A 149 -2.72 -4.50 2.94
CA LEU A 149 -3.38 -5.16 4.05
C LEU A 149 -3.38 -4.27 5.31
N SER A 150 -2.25 -3.67 5.62
CA SER A 150 -2.13 -2.74 6.75
C SER A 150 -2.97 -1.49 6.54
N GLU A 151 -2.95 -0.89 5.33
CA GLU A 151 -3.79 0.25 4.98
C GLU A 151 -5.30 -0.05 5.10
N ALA A 152 -5.71 -1.27 4.75
CA ALA A 152 -7.11 -1.67 4.90
C ALA A 152 -7.54 -1.67 6.38
N ILE A 153 -6.75 -2.29 7.26
CA ILE A 153 -7.01 -2.32 8.70
C ILE A 153 -6.98 -0.88 9.26
N MET A 154 -6.00 -0.08 8.84
CA MET A 154 -5.85 1.32 9.23
C MET A 154 -7.06 2.16 8.80
N ALA A 155 -7.52 2.03 7.55
CA ALA A 155 -8.66 2.75 7.01
C ALA A 155 -9.98 2.39 7.73
N PHE A 156 -10.17 1.12 8.12
CA PHE A 156 -11.30 0.73 8.95
C PHE A 156 -11.19 1.25 10.38
N GLY A 157 -9.98 1.29 10.96
CA GLY A 157 -9.73 1.95 12.24
C GLY A 157 -10.08 3.44 12.19
N PHE A 158 -9.68 4.13 11.11
CA PHE A 158 -10.02 5.53 10.89
C PHE A 158 -11.53 5.76 10.65
N LEU A 159 -12.18 4.89 9.87
CA LEU A 159 -13.63 4.91 9.72
C LEU A 159 -14.34 4.74 11.09
N TRP A 160 -13.84 3.81 11.91
CA TRP A 160 -14.38 3.65 13.28
C TRP A 160 -14.16 4.90 14.12
N PHE A 161 -13.01 5.57 14.00
CA PHE A 161 -12.77 6.87 14.62
C PHE A 161 -13.80 7.92 14.18
N LEU A 162 -14.14 7.99 12.88
CA LEU A 162 -15.18 8.91 12.38
C LEU A 162 -16.57 8.57 12.94
N ILE A 163 -16.89 7.29 13.11
CA ILE A 163 -18.14 6.83 13.76
C ILE A 163 -18.13 7.21 15.25
N ALA A 164 -17.01 6.96 15.94
CA ALA A 164 -16.84 7.31 17.35
C ALA A 164 -17.00 8.82 17.58
N ARG A 165 -16.45 9.64 16.65
CA ARG A 165 -16.59 11.08 16.64
C ARG A 165 -18.06 11.53 16.52
N SER A 166 -18.86 10.86 15.68
CA SER A 166 -20.27 11.17 15.52
C SER A 166 -21.11 10.80 16.75
N ASN A 167 -20.70 9.75 17.46
CA ASN A 167 -21.43 9.20 18.61
C ASN A 167 -20.85 9.63 19.96
N ASP A 168 -19.75 10.38 19.95
CA ASP A 168 -18.94 10.80 21.10
C ASP A 168 -18.51 9.65 22.04
N ARG A 169 -18.30 8.45 21.48
CA ARG A 169 -17.88 7.24 22.21
C ARG A 169 -17.21 6.20 21.30
N GLY A 170 -16.38 5.35 21.89
CA GLY A 170 -15.75 4.22 21.14
C GLY A 170 -14.40 4.57 20.52
N TYR A 171 -13.77 5.67 20.91
CA TYR A 171 -12.45 6.09 20.39
C TYR A 171 -11.35 5.07 20.67
N ILE A 172 -11.36 4.42 21.85
CA ILE A 172 -10.36 3.44 22.24
C ILE A 172 -10.29 2.28 21.23
N GLY A 173 -11.44 1.70 20.85
CA GLY A 173 -11.49 0.61 19.86
C GLY A 173 -10.90 1.02 18.52
N ALA A 174 -11.21 2.22 18.05
CA ALA A 174 -10.66 2.75 16.79
C ALA A 174 -9.13 2.86 16.85
N ILE A 175 -8.59 3.40 17.95
CA ILE A 175 -7.14 3.55 18.14
C ILE A 175 -6.45 2.18 18.25
N LEU A 176 -7.03 1.20 18.94
CA LEU A 176 -6.47 -0.15 19.04
C LEU A 176 -6.42 -0.87 17.69
N VAL A 177 -7.45 -0.69 16.83
CA VAL A 177 -7.42 -1.25 15.46
C VAL A 177 -6.32 -0.60 14.63
N MET A 178 -6.15 0.73 14.73
CA MET A 178 -5.05 1.41 14.05
C MET A 178 -3.67 0.99 14.61
N ALA A 179 -3.54 0.77 15.91
CA ALA A 179 -2.31 0.23 16.51
C ALA A 179 -2.02 -1.20 16.02
N LEU A 180 -3.06 -2.05 15.88
CA LEU A 180 -2.92 -3.40 15.32
C LEU A 180 -2.41 -3.38 13.88
N ALA A 181 -2.87 -2.43 13.06
CA ALA A 181 -2.34 -2.23 11.71
C ALA A 181 -0.84 -1.96 11.72
N GLY A 182 -0.31 -1.27 12.72
CA GLY A 182 1.11 -1.05 12.93
C GLY A 182 1.92 -2.34 13.13
N PHE A 183 1.31 -3.43 13.62
CA PHE A 183 1.94 -4.75 13.70
C PHE A 183 1.87 -5.55 12.38
N VAL A 184 1.13 -5.08 11.40
CA VAL A 184 1.18 -5.57 10.01
C VAL A 184 2.28 -4.83 9.25
N LYS A 185 2.30 -3.48 9.35
CA LYS A 185 3.36 -2.63 8.78
C LYS A 185 3.47 -1.34 9.57
N HIS A 186 4.66 -1.05 10.09
CA HIS A 186 4.87 -0.04 11.14
C HIS A 186 5.01 1.41 10.64
N ASN A 187 5.10 1.64 9.34
CA ASN A 187 5.34 2.97 8.75
C ASN A 187 4.06 3.74 8.36
N ILE A 188 2.88 3.19 8.61
CA ILE A 188 1.57 3.80 8.29
C ILE A 188 1.12 4.61 9.51
N ILE A 189 1.25 5.94 9.45
CA ILE A 189 1.06 6.81 10.62
C ILE A 189 0.08 7.97 10.40
N ALA A 190 -0.34 8.26 9.17
CA ALA A 190 -1.11 9.47 8.89
C ALA A 190 -2.49 9.48 9.55
N MET A 191 -3.20 8.38 9.49
CA MET A 191 -4.54 8.28 10.08
C MET A 191 -4.53 8.34 11.60
N PRO A 192 -3.69 7.57 12.35
CA PRO A 192 -3.65 7.67 13.81
C PRO A 192 -3.17 9.04 14.28
N LEU A 193 -2.17 9.66 13.65
CA LEU A 193 -1.73 11.00 14.00
C LEU A 193 -2.83 12.04 13.78
N THR A 194 -3.60 11.91 12.69
CA THR A 194 -4.77 12.79 12.44
C THR A 194 -5.83 12.60 13.52
N ALA A 195 -6.12 11.36 13.92
CA ALA A 195 -7.08 11.08 14.98
C ALA A 195 -6.63 11.67 16.33
N PHE A 196 -5.36 11.51 16.69
CA PHE A 196 -4.79 12.09 17.91
C PHE A 196 -4.75 13.60 17.87
N LEU A 197 -4.39 14.22 16.75
CA LEU A 197 -4.44 15.68 16.58
C LEU A 197 -5.86 16.20 16.81
N TRP A 198 -6.84 15.56 16.19
CA TRP A 198 -8.25 15.95 16.36
C TRP A 198 -8.70 15.80 17.82
N LEU A 199 -8.41 14.65 18.46
CA LEU A 199 -8.75 14.42 19.88
C LEU A 199 -8.06 15.44 20.78
N GLY A 200 -6.80 15.72 20.57
CA GLY A 200 -6.01 16.67 21.36
C GLY A 200 -6.60 18.08 21.33
N LEU A 201 -7.13 18.51 20.18
CA LEU A 201 -7.72 19.82 20.00
C LEU A 201 -9.17 19.91 20.53
N HIS A 202 -9.96 18.84 20.43
CA HIS A 202 -11.39 18.88 20.69
C HIS A 202 -11.84 18.08 21.92
N ARG A 203 -11.08 17.05 22.33
CA ARG A 203 -11.45 16.06 23.35
C ARG A 203 -10.22 15.62 24.16
N ARG A 204 -9.54 16.55 24.82
CA ARG A 204 -8.25 16.31 25.50
C ARG A 204 -8.27 15.12 26.46
N ARG A 205 -9.35 14.92 27.24
CA ARG A 205 -9.47 13.77 28.16
C ARG A 205 -9.48 12.45 27.41
N GLU A 206 -10.21 12.36 26.30
CA GLU A 206 -10.23 11.16 25.45
C GLU A 206 -8.89 10.97 24.72
N ALA A 207 -8.22 12.06 24.31
CA ALA A 207 -6.88 12.00 23.75
C ALA A 207 -5.88 11.32 24.70
N VAL A 208 -5.86 11.72 25.98
CA VAL A 208 -4.99 11.12 27.00
C VAL A 208 -5.32 9.64 27.23
N LYS A 209 -6.63 9.31 27.41
CA LYS A 209 -7.04 7.91 27.56
C LYS A 209 -6.61 7.06 26.37
N CYS A 210 -6.90 7.50 25.15
CA CYS A 210 -6.53 6.82 23.92
C CYS A 210 -5.02 6.68 23.79
N PHE A 211 -4.25 7.70 24.16
CA PHE A 211 -2.79 7.66 24.15
C PHE A 211 -2.25 6.61 25.14
N CYS A 212 -2.73 6.63 26.39
CA CYS A 212 -2.32 5.63 27.39
C CYS A 212 -2.65 4.20 26.92
N VAL A 213 -3.86 3.99 26.39
CA VAL A 213 -4.26 2.67 25.88
C VAL A 213 -3.45 2.26 24.67
N ALA A 214 -3.16 3.17 23.74
CA ALA A 214 -2.30 2.90 22.57
C ALA A 214 -0.89 2.49 23.02
N VAL A 215 -0.29 3.24 23.95
CA VAL A 215 1.04 2.93 24.50
C VAL A 215 1.03 1.55 25.17
N ILE A 216 0.05 1.28 26.03
CA ILE A 216 -0.07 -0.03 26.68
C ILE A 216 -0.22 -1.15 25.64
N GLY A 217 -1.10 -0.98 24.66
CA GLY A 217 -1.33 -1.96 23.58
C GLY A 217 -0.07 -2.22 22.75
N ILE A 218 0.63 -1.15 22.34
CA ILE A 218 1.88 -1.26 21.57
C ILE A 218 2.97 -1.93 22.42
N MET A 219 3.15 -1.52 23.68
CA MET A 219 4.15 -2.13 24.58
C MET A 219 3.85 -3.61 24.86
N THR A 220 2.55 -3.95 25.02
CA THR A 220 2.13 -5.35 25.14
C THR A 220 2.48 -6.15 23.88
N GLY A 221 2.18 -5.61 22.70
CA GLY A 221 2.54 -6.26 21.42
C GLY A 221 4.06 -6.44 21.27
N ILE A 222 4.84 -5.41 21.62
CA ILE A 222 6.32 -5.50 21.62
C ILE A 222 6.81 -6.54 22.63
N ALA A 223 6.24 -6.59 23.82
CA ALA A 223 6.60 -7.59 24.84
C ALA A 223 6.29 -9.02 24.36
N ILE A 224 5.16 -9.24 23.70
CA ILE A 224 4.83 -10.52 23.05
C ILE A 224 5.86 -10.85 21.96
N CYS A 225 6.21 -9.91 21.09
CA CYS A 225 7.24 -10.13 20.08
C CYS A 225 8.60 -10.47 20.70
N TYR A 226 8.97 -9.80 21.79
CA TYR A 226 10.20 -10.12 22.53
C TYR A 226 10.16 -11.52 23.16
N ALA A 227 9.04 -11.89 23.76
CA ALA A 227 8.88 -13.22 24.37
C ALA A 227 8.95 -14.35 23.31
N LEU A 228 8.45 -14.10 22.09
CA LEU A 228 8.43 -15.09 21.01
C LEU A 228 9.75 -15.17 20.23
N PHE A 229 10.43 -14.04 20.02
CA PHE A 229 11.55 -13.93 19.09
C PHE A 229 12.86 -13.43 19.73
N GLY A 230 12.82 -13.03 21.00
CA GLY A 230 13.98 -12.51 21.71
C GLY A 230 14.54 -11.21 21.13
N TRP A 231 15.83 -10.98 21.32
CA TRP A 231 16.54 -9.80 20.78
C TRP A 231 16.60 -9.75 19.26
N ASN A 232 16.49 -10.89 18.58
CA ASN A 232 16.49 -10.92 17.12
C ASN A 232 15.37 -10.10 16.51
N PHE A 233 14.20 -9.99 17.18
CA PHE A 233 13.13 -9.09 16.75
C PHE A 233 13.62 -7.64 16.64
N PHE A 234 14.25 -7.11 17.69
CA PHE A 234 14.71 -5.72 17.68
C PHE A 234 15.82 -5.47 16.66
N PHE A 235 16.79 -6.36 16.56
CA PHE A 235 17.89 -6.24 15.58
C PHE A 235 17.35 -6.19 14.15
N ASN A 236 16.36 -6.98 13.83
CA ASN A 236 15.79 -7.03 12.50
C ASN A 236 14.91 -5.78 12.20
N ILE A 237 14.01 -5.41 13.12
CA ILE A 237 13.12 -4.26 12.96
C ILE A 237 13.90 -2.94 12.90
N LEU A 238 14.96 -2.81 13.70
CA LEU A 238 15.80 -1.60 13.77
C LEU A 238 16.97 -1.63 12.80
N THR A 239 16.93 -2.49 11.80
CA THR A 239 17.97 -2.55 10.75
C THR A 239 18.26 -1.15 10.19
N PRO A 240 19.52 -0.69 10.22
CA PRO A 240 19.88 0.65 9.82
C PRO A 240 19.55 0.91 8.35
N ARG A 241 19.13 2.14 8.06
CA ARG A 241 18.86 2.63 6.72
C ARG A 241 19.54 3.97 6.48
N HIS A 242 19.99 4.19 5.26
CA HIS A 242 20.56 5.47 4.87
C HIS A 242 19.45 6.44 4.46
N TYR A 243 19.47 7.64 5.04
CA TYR A 243 18.55 8.73 4.68
C TYR A 243 19.25 9.76 3.81
N SER A 244 18.51 10.34 2.85
CA SER A 244 19.04 11.36 1.95
C SER A 244 17.95 12.35 1.55
N LEU A 245 18.21 13.65 1.75
CA LEU A 245 17.30 14.71 1.32
C LEU A 245 17.10 14.71 -0.20
N LYS A 246 18.13 14.34 -0.97
CA LYS A 246 18.03 14.21 -2.44
C LYS A 246 16.94 13.20 -2.84
N ARG A 247 16.84 12.08 -2.13
CA ARG A 247 15.75 11.09 -2.37
C ARG A 247 14.38 11.68 -2.04
N ALA A 248 14.27 12.42 -0.92
CA ALA A 248 13.02 13.05 -0.55
C ALA A 248 12.51 14.04 -1.60
N VAL A 249 13.39 14.74 -2.30
CA VAL A 249 12.99 15.70 -3.36
C VAL A 249 12.35 15.01 -4.56
N HIS A 250 12.64 13.74 -4.82
CA HIS A 250 12.01 12.99 -5.92
C HIS A 250 10.48 12.85 -5.77
N ILE A 251 9.92 13.03 -4.55
CA ILE A 251 8.47 12.99 -4.35
C ILE A 251 7.71 13.96 -5.24
N PHE A 252 8.30 15.12 -5.58
CA PHE A 252 7.63 16.14 -6.39
C PHE A 252 7.28 15.62 -7.80
N GLY A 253 8.12 14.75 -8.37
CA GLY A 253 7.80 14.06 -9.63
C GLY A 253 6.68 13.03 -9.47
N GLU A 254 6.70 12.28 -8.38
CA GLU A 254 5.72 11.22 -8.13
C GLU A 254 4.34 11.75 -7.67
N LEU A 255 4.26 13.00 -7.15
CA LEU A 255 2.99 13.65 -6.81
C LEU A 255 2.10 13.91 -8.03
N GLU A 256 2.64 13.88 -9.24
CA GLU A 256 1.84 14.03 -10.46
C GLU A 256 0.67 13.04 -10.52
N TRP A 257 0.82 11.83 -9.93
CA TRP A 257 -0.20 10.78 -10.00
C TRP A 257 -1.47 11.12 -9.22
N VAL A 258 -1.36 11.89 -8.15
CA VAL A 258 -2.47 12.37 -7.33
C VAL A 258 -2.73 13.87 -7.48
N SER A 259 -1.98 14.56 -8.35
CA SER A 259 -1.94 16.03 -8.44
C SER A 259 -3.32 16.68 -8.60
N VAL A 260 -4.14 16.20 -9.51
CA VAL A 260 -5.49 16.77 -9.75
C VAL A 260 -6.36 16.64 -8.50
N GLY A 261 -6.41 15.46 -7.89
CA GLY A 261 -7.13 15.25 -6.64
C GLY A 261 -6.59 16.12 -5.51
N LEU A 262 -5.27 16.22 -5.39
CA LEU A 262 -4.59 17.02 -4.36
C LEU A 262 -4.92 18.52 -4.53
N VAL A 263 -4.83 19.08 -5.74
CA VAL A 263 -5.18 20.48 -6.04
C VAL A 263 -6.63 20.77 -5.69
N ILE A 264 -7.56 19.89 -6.06
CA ILE A 264 -8.97 19.99 -5.71
C ILE A 264 -9.17 20.02 -4.19
N CYS A 265 -8.49 19.12 -3.46
CA CYS A 265 -8.56 19.07 -2.00
C CYS A 265 -7.98 20.33 -1.34
N LEU A 266 -6.84 20.80 -1.81
CA LEU A 266 -6.19 22.02 -1.30
C LEU A 266 -7.07 23.25 -1.54
N TYR A 267 -7.68 23.37 -2.73
CA TYR A 267 -8.62 24.46 -3.01
C TYR A 267 -9.85 24.39 -2.11
N ASN A 268 -10.45 23.20 -1.92
CA ASN A 268 -11.55 23.01 -0.98
C ASN A 268 -11.14 23.38 0.46
N ALA A 269 -9.94 22.98 0.88
CA ALA A 269 -9.39 23.32 2.19
C ALA A 269 -9.25 24.83 2.39
N TRP A 270 -8.79 25.56 1.37
CA TRP A 270 -8.66 27.01 1.41
C TRP A 270 -10.01 27.71 1.49
N VAL A 271 -10.97 27.33 0.64
CA VAL A 271 -12.30 27.95 0.58
C VAL A 271 -13.16 27.60 1.81
N ARG A 272 -13.10 26.35 2.27
CA ARG A 272 -13.91 25.80 3.35
C ARG A 272 -13.15 25.63 4.67
N ARG A 273 -12.10 26.41 4.88
CA ARG A 273 -11.18 26.31 6.04
C ARG A 273 -11.84 26.35 7.44
N ARG A 274 -13.09 26.83 7.55
CA ARG A 274 -13.86 26.84 8.80
C ARG A 274 -14.71 25.58 9.00
N ASP A 275 -14.86 24.75 7.99
CA ASP A 275 -15.60 23.49 8.06
C ASP A 275 -14.73 22.44 8.78
N VAL A 276 -15.22 21.92 9.90
CA VAL A 276 -14.49 20.98 10.77
C VAL A 276 -14.16 19.66 10.04
N ASN A 277 -15.00 19.23 9.10
CA ASN A 277 -14.76 18.02 8.33
C ASN A 277 -13.68 18.25 7.27
N VAL A 278 -13.68 19.44 6.65
CA VAL A 278 -12.63 19.86 5.72
C VAL A 278 -11.29 20.01 6.45
N GLN A 279 -11.28 20.61 7.65
CA GLN A 279 -10.07 20.69 8.47
C GLN A 279 -9.49 19.31 8.77
N LEU A 280 -10.33 18.36 9.19
CA LEU A 280 -9.87 16.98 9.46
C LEU A 280 -9.22 16.34 8.22
N CYS A 281 -9.86 16.47 7.05
CA CYS A 281 -9.28 15.99 5.78
C CYS A 281 -7.97 16.70 5.43
N SER A 282 -7.89 18.01 5.68
CA SER A 282 -6.68 18.80 5.43
C SER A 282 -5.52 18.35 6.31
N TRP A 283 -5.76 18.06 7.58
CA TRP A 283 -4.75 17.48 8.47
C TRP A 283 -4.31 16.10 8.01
N LEU A 284 -5.25 15.25 7.60
CA LEU A 284 -4.93 13.92 7.08
C LEU A 284 -4.03 14.02 5.84
N ILE A 285 -4.35 14.89 4.89
CA ILE A 285 -3.54 15.13 3.69
C ILE A 285 -2.16 15.69 4.06
N ALA A 286 -2.09 16.68 4.96
CA ALA A 286 -0.83 17.31 5.36
C ALA A 286 0.09 16.31 6.08
N ILE A 287 -0.45 15.50 7.00
CA ILE A 287 0.31 14.48 7.74
C ILE A 287 0.75 13.36 6.78
N ALA A 288 -0.13 12.91 5.87
CA ALA A 288 0.20 11.90 4.88
C ALA A 288 1.32 12.38 3.93
N LEU A 289 1.27 13.64 3.48
CA LEU A 289 2.32 14.24 2.66
C LEU A 289 3.65 14.36 3.43
N GLY A 290 3.60 14.79 4.69
CA GLY A 290 4.79 14.86 5.55
C GLY A 290 5.39 13.48 5.83
N SER A 291 4.54 12.48 6.09
CA SER A 291 4.95 11.07 6.26
C SER A 291 5.60 10.52 4.99
N TYR A 292 5.00 10.77 3.83
CA TYR A 292 5.54 10.36 2.54
C TYR A 292 6.93 10.99 2.29
N PHE A 293 7.09 12.30 2.52
CA PHE A 293 8.37 12.99 2.41
C PHE A 293 9.43 12.35 3.31
N LEU A 294 9.09 12.11 4.57
CA LEU A 294 10.01 11.50 5.55
C LEU A 294 10.40 10.07 5.13
N GLN A 295 9.44 9.24 4.78
CA GLN A 295 9.68 7.86 4.37
C GLN A 295 10.54 7.80 3.10
N LYS A 296 10.24 8.60 2.07
CA LYS A 296 10.97 8.61 0.80
C LYS A 296 12.43 9.05 0.94
N SER A 297 12.79 9.73 2.03
CA SER A 297 14.21 10.03 2.34
C SER A 297 15.04 8.77 2.65
N GLY A 298 14.40 7.67 3.07
CA GLY A 298 15.04 6.39 3.40
C GLY A 298 15.42 5.56 2.16
N ALA A 299 16.53 4.84 2.23
CA ALA A 299 16.94 3.90 1.19
C ALA A 299 15.92 2.76 1.05
N GLY A 300 15.63 2.35 -0.20
CA GLY A 300 14.70 1.25 -0.48
C GLY A 300 13.22 1.55 -0.22
N VAL A 301 12.87 2.81 0.03
CA VAL A 301 11.46 3.21 0.10
C VAL A 301 10.97 3.56 -1.30
N ASP A 302 9.94 2.87 -1.72
CA ASP A 302 9.34 3.00 -3.03
C ASP A 302 8.03 3.81 -2.99
N ILE A 303 7.29 3.82 -4.09
CA ILE A 303 6.04 4.56 -4.29
C ILE A 303 4.92 4.17 -3.32
N ASN A 304 4.99 2.99 -2.70
CA ASN A 304 4.02 2.53 -1.71
C ASN A 304 3.92 3.44 -0.46
N ALA A 305 4.95 4.22 -0.15
CA ALA A 305 4.90 5.22 0.89
C ALA A 305 3.86 6.34 0.63
N GLN A 306 3.32 6.42 -0.60
CA GLN A 306 2.30 7.40 -0.99
C GLN A 306 0.86 6.95 -0.69
N PHE A 307 0.63 5.71 -0.25
CA PHE A 307 -0.73 5.15 -0.14
C PHE A 307 -1.60 5.88 0.88
N ASP A 308 -1.06 6.25 2.04
CA ASP A 308 -1.73 7.14 3.01
C ASP A 308 -2.24 8.42 2.32
N LEU A 309 -1.43 9.03 1.44
CA LEU A 309 -1.80 10.25 0.71
C LEU A 309 -2.89 9.98 -0.33
N VAL A 310 -2.82 8.87 -1.06
CA VAL A 310 -3.87 8.49 -2.03
C VAL A 310 -5.21 8.31 -1.34
N ILE A 311 -5.24 7.65 -0.18
CA ILE A 311 -6.45 7.45 0.63
C ILE A 311 -6.97 8.81 1.14
N ALA A 312 -6.09 9.65 1.66
CA ALA A 312 -6.44 10.98 2.17
C ALA A 312 -7.04 11.88 1.08
N VAL A 313 -6.42 11.91 -0.11
CA VAL A 313 -6.90 12.65 -1.28
C VAL A 313 -8.23 12.09 -1.77
N ALA A 314 -8.41 10.77 -1.79
CA ALA A 314 -9.68 10.17 -2.20
C ALA A 314 -10.83 10.57 -1.26
N ILE A 315 -10.61 10.57 0.07
CA ILE A 315 -11.61 11.02 1.06
C ILE A 315 -11.89 12.52 0.85
N GLY A 316 -10.85 13.34 0.71
CA GLY A 316 -10.98 14.78 0.50
C GLY A 316 -11.70 15.15 -0.79
N LEU A 317 -11.47 14.39 -1.89
CA LEU A 317 -12.12 14.56 -3.18
C LEU A 317 -13.64 14.36 -3.09
N GLY A 318 -14.11 13.35 -2.34
CA GLY A 318 -15.54 13.13 -2.12
C GLY A 318 -16.21 14.27 -1.36
N LEU A 319 -15.51 14.82 -0.39
CA LEU A 319 -16.00 15.98 0.34
C LEU A 319 -16.03 17.22 -0.56
N ALA A 320 -14.98 17.45 -1.34
CA ALA A 320 -14.91 18.53 -2.34
C ALA A 320 -16.03 18.42 -3.39
N PHE A 321 -16.28 17.21 -3.91
CA PHE A 321 -17.36 16.94 -4.85
C PHE A 321 -18.74 17.30 -4.29
N THR A 322 -18.96 17.04 -3.01
CA THR A 322 -20.21 17.38 -2.31
C THR A 322 -20.36 18.91 -2.12
N GLN A 323 -19.25 19.62 -1.89
CA GLN A 323 -19.22 21.02 -1.49
C GLN A 323 -18.92 21.98 -2.65
N ILE A 324 -18.69 21.49 -3.86
CA ILE A 324 -18.20 22.31 -4.98
C ILE A 324 -19.13 23.46 -5.36
N SER A 325 -20.44 23.32 -5.15
CA SER A 325 -21.42 24.39 -5.37
C SER A 325 -21.27 25.58 -4.41
N LEU A 326 -20.54 25.38 -3.32
CA LEU A 326 -20.25 26.41 -2.31
C LEU A 326 -18.94 27.17 -2.60
N TRP A 327 -18.24 26.84 -3.68
CA TRP A 327 -16.98 27.47 -4.02
C TRP A 327 -17.22 28.81 -4.74
N PRO A 328 -16.47 29.87 -4.47
CA PRO A 328 -16.62 31.17 -5.14
C PRO A 328 -16.44 31.09 -6.65
N ILE A 329 -15.50 30.24 -7.12
CA ILE A 329 -15.23 30.08 -8.57
C ILE A 329 -16.39 29.42 -9.32
N THR A 330 -17.24 28.68 -8.62
CA THR A 330 -18.39 27.97 -9.21
C THR A 330 -19.72 28.65 -8.94
N CYS A 331 -19.73 29.82 -8.30
CA CYS A 331 -20.97 30.51 -7.90
C CYS A 331 -21.92 30.87 -9.05
N ARG A 332 -21.39 30.94 -10.31
CA ARG A 332 -22.16 31.19 -11.53
C ARG A 332 -22.58 29.93 -12.27
N LEU A 333 -22.18 28.76 -11.78
CA LEU A 333 -22.46 27.47 -12.40
C LEU A 333 -23.58 26.75 -11.62
N ALA A 334 -24.39 25.97 -12.32
CA ALA A 334 -25.24 25.00 -11.65
C ALA A 334 -24.35 23.95 -10.94
N SER A 335 -24.84 23.42 -9.82
CA SER A 335 -24.09 22.43 -9.02
C SER A 335 -23.58 21.25 -9.87
N GLU A 336 -24.43 20.79 -10.77
CA GLU A 336 -24.13 19.66 -11.67
C GLU A 336 -23.04 20.00 -12.69
N GLN A 337 -22.98 21.24 -13.18
CA GLN A 337 -21.92 21.71 -14.07
C GLN A 337 -20.57 21.74 -13.36
N ALA A 338 -20.55 22.28 -12.14
CA ALA A 338 -19.34 22.31 -11.32
C ALA A 338 -18.84 20.89 -11.00
N GLN A 339 -19.75 19.97 -10.64
CA GLN A 339 -19.42 18.56 -10.39
C GLN A 339 -18.89 17.88 -11.67
N ALA A 340 -19.45 18.19 -12.82
CA ALA A 340 -18.99 17.64 -14.10
C ALA A 340 -17.57 18.11 -14.45
N ILE A 341 -17.25 19.38 -14.23
CA ILE A 341 -15.89 19.91 -14.46
C ILE A 341 -14.87 19.19 -13.58
N LEU A 342 -15.20 18.99 -12.30
CA LEU A 342 -14.33 18.26 -11.37
C LEU A 342 -14.12 16.81 -11.84
N LEU A 343 -15.21 16.10 -12.18
CA LEU A 343 -15.11 14.73 -12.67
C LEU A 343 -14.36 14.63 -13.99
N LEU A 344 -14.57 15.59 -14.90
CA LEU A 344 -13.85 15.65 -16.18
C LEU A 344 -12.34 15.75 -15.93
N ALA A 345 -11.91 16.66 -15.05
CA ALA A 345 -10.50 16.81 -14.69
C ALA A 345 -9.89 15.51 -14.12
N VAL A 346 -10.63 14.83 -13.24
CA VAL A 346 -10.24 13.54 -12.67
C VAL A 346 -10.16 12.46 -13.78
N CYS A 347 -11.17 12.34 -14.62
CA CYS A 347 -11.19 11.35 -15.70
C CYS A 347 -10.05 11.59 -16.71
N VAL A 348 -9.83 12.85 -17.11
CA VAL A 348 -8.73 13.20 -18.03
C VAL A 348 -7.39 12.80 -17.42
N ARG A 349 -7.14 13.11 -16.13
CA ARG A 349 -5.88 12.72 -15.47
C ARG A 349 -5.70 11.21 -15.43
N LEU A 350 -6.74 10.46 -15.10
CA LEU A 350 -6.69 9.00 -15.07
C LEU A 350 -6.44 8.41 -16.46
N LEU A 351 -7.16 8.89 -17.48
CA LEU A 351 -7.05 8.39 -18.86
C LEU A 351 -5.74 8.80 -19.55
N ALA A 352 -5.11 9.89 -19.13
CA ALA A 352 -3.80 10.30 -19.62
C ALA A 352 -2.66 9.32 -19.24
N SER A 353 -2.89 8.36 -18.34
CA SER A 353 -1.92 7.30 -18.07
C SER A 353 -1.77 6.38 -19.28
N LYS A 354 -0.52 5.95 -19.55
CA LYS A 354 -0.19 5.04 -20.67
C LYS A 354 -0.53 3.57 -20.38
N GLN A 355 -1.32 3.29 -19.35
CA GLN A 355 -1.66 1.93 -18.90
C GLN A 355 -2.73 1.31 -19.81
N LEU A 356 -2.31 0.58 -20.83
CA LEU A 356 -3.17 -0.05 -21.84
C LEU A 356 -3.27 -1.58 -21.72
N GLN A 357 -2.67 -2.17 -20.70
CA GLN A 357 -2.58 -3.64 -20.54
C GLN A 357 -3.95 -4.35 -20.61
N PRO A 358 -5.04 -3.86 -19.99
CA PRO A 358 -6.34 -4.52 -20.12
C PRO A 358 -6.87 -4.54 -21.56
N VAL A 359 -6.60 -3.47 -22.33
CA VAL A 359 -7.00 -3.38 -23.76
C VAL A 359 -6.12 -4.32 -24.59
N ARG A 360 -4.81 -4.31 -24.36
CA ARG A 360 -3.86 -5.19 -25.03
C ARG A 360 -4.15 -6.66 -24.78
N LEU A 361 -4.59 -7.03 -23.58
CA LEU A 361 -4.94 -8.41 -23.25
C LEU A 361 -6.03 -8.96 -24.18
N ILE A 362 -7.01 -8.12 -24.55
CA ILE A 362 -8.13 -8.52 -25.41
C ILE A 362 -7.76 -8.45 -26.89
N PHE A 363 -7.15 -7.34 -27.33
CA PHE A 363 -7.02 -7.02 -28.74
C PHE A 363 -5.61 -7.26 -29.33
N ASP A 364 -4.59 -7.47 -28.48
CA ASP A 364 -3.20 -7.63 -28.90
C ASP A 364 -2.72 -9.07 -28.68
N SER A 365 -2.65 -9.87 -29.74
CA SER A 365 -2.16 -11.25 -29.67
C SER A 365 -0.68 -11.31 -29.32
N SER A 366 0.13 -10.32 -29.70
CA SER A 366 1.56 -10.25 -29.38
C SER A 366 1.76 -10.09 -27.87
N PHE A 367 0.91 -9.29 -27.22
CA PHE A 367 0.93 -9.12 -25.76
C PHE A 367 0.56 -10.41 -25.02
N ARG A 368 -0.42 -11.18 -25.51
CA ARG A 368 -0.75 -12.49 -24.94
C ARG A 368 0.42 -13.48 -25.10
N SER A 369 1.07 -13.45 -26.26
CA SER A 369 2.26 -14.27 -26.52
C SER A 369 3.44 -13.86 -25.61
N GLU A 370 3.60 -12.55 -25.35
CA GLU A 370 4.58 -12.04 -24.41
C GLU A 370 4.34 -12.57 -22.99
N ILE A 371 3.08 -12.55 -22.50
CA ILE A 371 2.71 -13.13 -21.20
C ILE A 371 3.10 -14.60 -21.14
N ALA A 372 2.71 -15.39 -22.12
CA ALA A 372 3.03 -16.83 -22.18
C ALA A 372 4.54 -17.09 -22.21
N MET A 373 5.31 -16.24 -22.91
CA MET A 373 6.77 -16.32 -22.93
C MET A 373 7.37 -16.03 -21.54
N ARG A 374 6.84 -15.04 -20.80
CA ARG A 374 7.29 -14.72 -19.45
C ARG A 374 7.02 -15.85 -18.46
N GLU A 375 5.85 -16.46 -18.52
CA GLU A 375 5.51 -17.62 -17.67
C GLU A 375 6.43 -18.83 -17.98
N ARG A 376 6.78 -19.06 -19.24
CA ARG A 376 7.76 -20.10 -19.62
C ARG A 376 9.15 -19.77 -19.08
N ALA A 377 9.63 -18.53 -19.26
CA ALA A 377 10.93 -18.10 -18.76
C ALA A 377 11.03 -18.22 -17.22
N MET A 378 9.94 -17.94 -16.50
CA MET A 378 9.86 -18.16 -15.06
C MET A 378 9.97 -19.65 -14.73
N THR A 379 9.20 -20.51 -15.40
CA THR A 379 9.22 -21.96 -15.18
C THR A 379 10.60 -22.55 -15.47
N ASP A 380 11.22 -22.17 -16.60
CA ASP A 380 12.55 -22.63 -16.99
C ASP A 380 13.63 -22.18 -15.99
N SER A 381 13.51 -20.93 -15.49
CA SER A 381 14.41 -20.41 -14.46
C SER A 381 14.27 -21.16 -13.14
N ILE A 382 13.05 -21.47 -12.70
CA ILE A 382 12.78 -22.28 -11.51
C ILE A 382 13.41 -23.67 -11.66
N GLU A 383 13.18 -24.36 -12.79
CA GLU A 383 13.73 -25.70 -13.03
C GLU A 383 15.27 -25.69 -13.08
N ARG A 384 15.88 -24.70 -13.72
CA ARG A 384 17.32 -24.53 -13.75
C ARG A 384 17.88 -24.33 -12.33
N VAL A 385 17.30 -23.45 -11.52
CA VAL A 385 17.76 -23.19 -10.16
C VAL A 385 17.55 -24.40 -9.25
N ARG A 386 16.45 -25.14 -9.41
CA ARG A 386 16.15 -26.34 -8.63
C ARG A 386 17.24 -27.39 -8.76
N ARG A 387 17.84 -27.58 -9.97
CA ARG A 387 18.90 -28.59 -10.26
C ARG A 387 20.26 -28.22 -9.68
N ILE A 388 20.50 -26.96 -9.31
CA ILE A 388 21.80 -26.56 -8.75
C ILE A 388 21.89 -27.06 -7.30
N PRO A 389 22.92 -27.82 -6.90
CA PRO A 389 23.04 -28.26 -5.51
C PRO A 389 23.43 -27.12 -4.57
N GLY A 390 23.12 -27.26 -3.28
CA GLY A 390 23.54 -26.33 -2.23
C GLY A 390 22.75 -25.03 -2.19
N ASP A 391 23.33 -24.06 -1.49
CA ASP A 391 22.74 -22.72 -1.30
C ASP A 391 22.84 -21.90 -2.59
N VAL A 392 21.71 -21.36 -3.00
CA VAL A 392 21.59 -20.55 -4.22
C VAL A 392 20.93 -19.23 -3.92
N THR A 393 21.43 -18.14 -4.51
CA THR A 393 20.74 -16.86 -4.55
C THR A 393 20.55 -16.42 -6.01
N CYS A 394 19.34 -15.95 -6.30
CA CYS A 394 19.00 -15.30 -7.58
C CYS A 394 19.04 -13.77 -7.46
N GLY A 395 19.76 -13.24 -6.48
CA GLY A 395 19.88 -11.81 -6.27
C GLY A 395 18.53 -11.18 -5.88
N ARG A 396 17.99 -10.35 -6.77
CA ARG A 396 16.67 -9.72 -6.55
C ARG A 396 15.49 -10.61 -6.93
N ASP A 397 15.69 -11.62 -7.77
CA ASP A 397 14.65 -12.52 -8.27
C ASP A 397 14.35 -13.64 -7.24
N MET A 398 13.99 -13.22 -6.02
CA MET A 398 13.83 -14.13 -4.87
C MET A 398 12.68 -15.11 -5.04
N LEU A 399 11.68 -14.78 -5.85
CA LEU A 399 10.57 -15.68 -6.14
C LEU A 399 11.03 -16.93 -6.89
N VAL A 400 12.02 -16.82 -7.79
CA VAL A 400 12.61 -17.97 -8.49
C VAL A 400 13.26 -18.92 -7.50
N SER A 401 14.10 -18.41 -6.58
CA SER A 401 14.73 -19.24 -5.52
C SER A 401 13.69 -19.90 -4.63
N TYR A 402 12.65 -19.14 -4.23
CA TYR A 402 11.55 -19.63 -3.41
C TYR A 402 10.80 -20.78 -4.09
N ARG A 403 10.38 -20.60 -5.36
CA ARG A 403 9.65 -21.60 -6.15
C ARG A 403 10.52 -22.81 -6.49
N ALA A 404 11.83 -22.64 -6.59
CA ALA A 404 12.78 -23.73 -6.76
C ALA A 404 13.00 -24.56 -5.47
N GLY A 405 12.39 -24.17 -4.34
CA GLY A 405 12.56 -24.84 -3.05
C GLY A 405 13.91 -24.60 -2.39
N LYS A 406 14.63 -23.53 -2.78
CA LYS A 406 15.92 -23.17 -2.18
C LYS A 406 15.73 -22.47 -0.85
N PRO A 407 16.63 -22.66 0.13
CA PRO A 407 16.60 -21.92 1.38
C PRO A 407 16.84 -20.43 1.13
N PHE A 408 16.28 -19.57 1.98
CA PHE A 408 16.57 -18.14 1.95
C PHE A 408 17.87 -17.88 2.69
N VAL A 409 18.94 -17.55 1.98
CA VAL A 409 20.29 -17.46 2.55
C VAL A 409 20.93 -16.08 2.39
N VAL A 410 20.43 -15.25 1.47
CA VAL A 410 20.92 -13.89 1.24
C VAL A 410 19.77 -12.96 0.85
N ASP A 411 19.59 -11.91 1.62
CA ASP A 411 18.81 -10.72 1.28
C ASP A 411 19.79 -9.66 0.79
N VAL A 412 19.95 -9.56 -0.52
CA VAL A 412 20.98 -8.70 -1.14
C VAL A 412 20.80 -7.23 -0.74
N PHE A 413 19.54 -6.75 -0.63
CA PHE A 413 19.28 -5.37 -0.27
C PHE A 413 19.63 -5.07 1.19
N ASN A 414 19.07 -5.80 2.14
CA ASN A 414 19.31 -5.56 3.55
C ASN A 414 20.74 -5.94 3.96
N ALA A 415 21.35 -6.97 3.38
CA ALA A 415 22.76 -7.30 3.59
C ALA A 415 23.66 -6.12 3.16
N LYS A 416 23.40 -5.50 1.98
CA LYS A 416 24.13 -4.30 1.53
C LYS A 416 23.96 -3.14 2.50
N GLU A 417 22.76 -2.82 2.96
CA GLU A 417 22.54 -1.73 3.92
C GLU A 417 23.29 -2.00 5.25
N ARG A 418 23.31 -3.24 5.73
CA ARG A 418 24.06 -3.64 6.93
C ARG A 418 25.57 -3.60 6.74
N ILE A 419 26.07 -3.95 5.56
CA ILE A 419 27.50 -3.79 5.20
C ILE A 419 27.89 -2.30 5.20
N LEU A 420 27.07 -1.45 4.59
CA LEU A 420 27.30 -0.01 4.56
C LEU A 420 27.27 0.63 5.96
N ALA A 421 26.45 0.08 6.86
CA ALA A 421 26.39 0.50 8.27
C ALA A 421 27.49 -0.11 9.16
N GLY A 422 28.37 -0.97 8.62
CA GLY A 422 29.41 -1.64 9.37
C GLY A 422 28.93 -2.80 10.27
N ALA A 423 27.66 -3.23 10.12
CA ALA A 423 27.08 -4.32 10.88
C ALA A 423 27.37 -5.71 10.27
N LEU A 424 27.94 -5.75 9.07
CA LEU A 424 28.44 -6.96 8.42
C LEU A 424 29.80 -6.66 7.74
N PRO A 425 30.67 -7.66 7.59
CA PRO A 425 31.92 -7.53 6.84
C PRO A 425 31.66 -7.10 5.38
N LYS A 426 32.57 -6.31 4.79
CA LYS A 426 32.42 -5.83 3.42
C LYS A 426 32.40 -6.94 2.38
N ASP A 427 33.06 -8.05 2.66
CA ASP A 427 33.20 -9.22 1.82
C ASP A 427 32.25 -10.38 2.19
N ALA A 428 31.29 -10.15 3.10
CA ALA A 428 30.44 -11.21 3.68
C ALA A 428 29.74 -12.09 2.61
N ILE A 429 29.28 -11.51 1.51
CA ILE A 429 28.68 -12.26 0.39
C ILE A 429 29.80 -12.91 -0.46
N ALA A 430 30.83 -12.13 -0.82
CA ALA A 430 31.92 -12.61 -1.66
C ALA A 430 32.70 -13.77 -1.02
N ALA A 431 32.91 -13.73 0.29
CA ALA A 431 33.56 -14.80 1.05
C ALA A 431 32.80 -16.13 0.94
N ARG A 432 31.46 -16.11 1.01
CA ARG A 432 30.65 -17.34 0.83
C ARG A 432 30.72 -17.89 -0.60
N VAL A 433 30.77 -17.00 -1.60
CA VAL A 433 30.92 -17.39 -3.00
C VAL A 433 32.31 -18.01 -3.22
N ALA A 434 33.37 -17.35 -2.71
CA ALA A 434 34.74 -17.83 -2.81
C ALA A 434 34.94 -19.18 -2.10
N ALA A 435 34.27 -19.40 -0.98
CA ALA A 435 34.28 -20.67 -0.26
C ALA A 435 33.42 -21.78 -0.94
N GLY A 436 32.74 -21.49 -2.04
CA GLY A 436 31.86 -22.46 -2.71
C GLY A 436 30.58 -22.81 -1.94
N THR A 437 30.25 -22.07 -0.86
CA THR A 437 29.06 -22.30 -0.03
C THR A 437 27.84 -21.51 -0.50
N LEU A 438 27.97 -20.67 -1.53
CA LEU A 438 26.88 -19.90 -2.13
C LEU A 438 27.08 -19.80 -3.64
N THR A 439 26.08 -20.19 -4.40
CA THR A 439 26.04 -20.01 -5.87
C THR A 439 25.14 -18.83 -6.22
N ILE A 440 25.65 -17.87 -6.99
CA ILE A 440 24.86 -16.77 -7.56
C ILE A 440 24.39 -17.20 -8.94
N VAL A 441 23.08 -17.10 -9.18
CA VAL A 441 22.47 -17.47 -10.47
C VAL A 441 21.77 -16.27 -11.07
N GLU A 442 22.11 -15.95 -12.30
CA GLU A 442 21.41 -14.95 -13.09
C GLU A 442 20.11 -15.56 -13.63
N VAL A 443 19.00 -14.85 -13.42
CA VAL A 443 17.67 -15.23 -13.86
C VAL A 443 17.38 -14.56 -15.22
N ASP A 444 16.65 -15.25 -16.09
CA ASP A 444 16.18 -14.67 -17.35
C ASP A 444 15.32 -13.40 -17.03
N PRO A 445 15.70 -12.22 -17.54
CA PRO A 445 14.95 -10.99 -17.26
C PRO A 445 13.46 -11.05 -17.66
N ARG A 446 13.10 -11.99 -18.54
CA ARG A 446 11.71 -12.24 -18.93
C ARG A 446 10.90 -12.97 -17.85
N ALA A 447 11.54 -13.58 -16.85
CA ALA A 447 10.85 -14.25 -15.76
C ALA A 447 10.10 -13.31 -14.81
N ARG A 448 10.31 -12.01 -14.92
CA ARG A 448 9.62 -10.97 -14.13
C ARG A 448 8.84 -10.00 -15.01
N TRP A 449 7.88 -9.31 -14.39
CA TRP A 449 7.16 -8.25 -15.07
C TRP A 449 8.10 -7.04 -15.31
N PRO A 450 8.04 -6.35 -16.46
CA PRO A 450 8.85 -5.15 -16.67
C PRO A 450 8.38 -4.03 -15.74
N GLU A 451 9.35 -3.29 -15.19
CA GLU A 451 9.14 -2.10 -14.34
C GLU A 451 8.47 -0.95 -15.09
#